data_4cd699079b6fb7f75c66fe041b7a18fc
#
_entry.id   4cd699079b6fb7f75c66fe041b7a18fc
#
_cell.length_a   1.000
_cell.length_b   1.000
_cell.length_c   1.000
_cell.angle_alpha   90.00
_cell.angle_beta   90.00
_cell.angle_gamma   90.00
#
_symmetry.space_group_name_H-M   'P 1'
#
loop_
_entity.id
_entity.type
_entity.pdbx_description
1 polymer ?
#
loop_
_entity_poly.entity_id
_entity_poly.type
_entity_poly.pdbx_seq_one_letter_code
_entity_poly.pdbx_strand_id
1 'polypeptide(L)'
;AANTSSEENNGEYEDEGTRTGLHLPFEWKDAFAPAGGERKIAASSSIAKEKLAMLYNLGACESALAAKSDRSTLDGLKVASAAFQRAAGYFQFLGQCDDGKKVNETMSAGSGEPTAATATATTGIDRIEADLSGKMAAILVALCLAQAQESVFEAAKLSDKSNGVLAKLAIACADLYEEVHEKLSSSLRGNPKAPVTQERYVPKMWATTTFIKAAIFNAEATARVCETLVNDEETIGSAITLLTRSKERLESALRRAEIPTAPKPPKLVVEAAENILRDSIKFELGKAVRDNECVYMACLLYTSDAADEEDS
;
A
#
# COMPACT_ATOMS: atom_id res chain seq x y z
N ALA A 1 -43.65 -56.88 -57.66
CA ALA A 1 -42.70 -56.77 -56.55
C ALA A 1 -42.08 -55.37 -56.53
N ALA A 2 -42.63 -54.48 -55.78
CA ALA A 2 -42.07 -53.13 -55.56
C ALA A 2 -41.69 -52.98 -54.14
N ASN A 3 -40.41 -52.71 -53.89
CA ASN A 3 -39.83 -52.52 -52.56
C ASN A 3 -39.84 -51.01 -52.36
N THR A 4 -40.64 -50.56 -51.41
CA THR A 4 -40.60 -49.13 -50.90
C THR A 4 -39.85 -49.13 -49.59
N SER A 5 -38.62 -48.63 -49.63
CA SER A 5 -37.82 -48.25 -48.47
C SER A 5 -38.31 -46.93 -47.97
N SER A 6 -38.82 -46.91 -46.71
CA SER A 6 -39.13 -45.70 -45.96
C SER A 6 -37.81 -45.11 -45.42
N GLU A 7 -37.47 -43.93 -45.92
CA GLU A 7 -36.43 -43.07 -45.33
C GLU A 7 -36.98 -42.45 -44.04
N GLU A 8 -36.42 -42.89 -42.86
CA GLU A 8 -36.58 -42.19 -41.58
C GLU A 8 -35.72 -40.94 -41.61
N ASN A 9 -36.41 -39.81 -41.71
CA ASN A 9 -35.81 -38.50 -41.62
C ASN A 9 -35.53 -38.20 -40.15
N ASN A 10 -34.30 -38.51 -39.68
CA ASN A 10 -33.81 -38.06 -38.41
C ASN A 10 -33.58 -36.55 -38.49
N GLY A 11 -34.60 -35.79 -38.12
CA GLY A 11 -34.43 -34.36 -37.85
C GLY A 11 -33.51 -34.16 -36.70
N GLU A 12 -32.23 -33.91 -36.96
CA GLU A 12 -31.34 -33.29 -36.03
C GLU A 12 -31.92 -31.90 -35.69
N TYR A 13 -32.53 -31.80 -34.50
CA TYR A 13 -32.77 -30.51 -33.88
C TYR A 13 -31.42 -29.94 -33.49
N GLU A 14 -30.80 -29.16 -34.37
CA GLU A 14 -29.76 -28.25 -33.98
C GLU A 14 -30.37 -27.28 -32.98
N ASP A 15 -30.05 -27.49 -31.69
CA ASP A 15 -30.29 -26.51 -30.63
C ASP A 15 -29.36 -25.31 -30.87
N GLU A 16 -29.77 -24.46 -31.81
CA GLU A 16 -29.27 -23.09 -31.96
C GLU A 16 -29.69 -22.29 -30.71
N GLY A 17 -29.22 -22.72 -29.54
CA GLY A 17 -29.14 -21.91 -28.37
C GLY A 17 -28.16 -20.75 -28.59
N THR A 18 -28.49 -19.91 -29.56
CA THR A 18 -27.84 -18.63 -29.76
C THR A 18 -28.04 -17.83 -28.49
N ARG A 19 -27.09 -18.01 -27.53
CA ARG A 19 -26.88 -17.03 -26.49
C ARG A 19 -26.49 -15.75 -27.19
N THR A 20 -27.46 -14.95 -27.59
CA THR A 20 -27.30 -13.55 -27.92
C THR A 20 -26.92 -12.84 -26.64
N GLY A 21 -25.70 -13.12 -26.15
CA GLY A 21 -25.09 -12.37 -25.07
C GLY A 21 -24.94 -10.95 -25.59
N LEU A 22 -25.56 -10.01 -24.89
CA LEU A 22 -25.39 -8.60 -25.16
C LEU A 22 -23.90 -8.29 -25.11
N HIS A 23 -23.23 -8.19 -26.26
CA HIS A 23 -21.84 -7.83 -26.39
C HIS A 23 -21.69 -6.32 -26.18
N LEU A 24 -21.71 -5.87 -24.91
CA LEU A 24 -21.39 -4.51 -24.56
C LEU A 24 -19.89 -4.41 -24.31
N PRO A 25 -19.12 -3.69 -25.14
CA PRO A 25 -17.73 -3.41 -24.86
C PRO A 25 -17.63 -2.38 -23.72
N PHE A 26 -17.06 -2.77 -22.61
CA PHE A 26 -16.69 -1.85 -21.52
C PHE A 26 -15.31 -1.29 -21.82
N GLU A 27 -15.19 0.04 -21.80
CA GLU A 27 -13.92 0.72 -21.98
C GLU A 27 -13.32 1.10 -20.63
N TRP A 28 -12.07 0.72 -20.39
CA TRP A 28 -11.34 0.97 -19.18
C TRP A 28 -10.03 1.68 -19.45
N LYS A 29 -9.69 2.66 -18.61
CA LYS A 29 -8.38 3.33 -18.62
C LYS A 29 -7.62 2.94 -17.35
N ASP A 30 -6.45 2.31 -17.52
CA ASP A 30 -5.55 1.99 -16.41
C ASP A 30 -5.16 3.29 -15.67
N ALA A 31 -5.45 3.34 -14.36
CA ALA A 31 -5.18 4.49 -13.51
C ALA A 31 -3.68 4.79 -13.37
N PHE A 32 -2.82 3.78 -13.55
CA PHE A 32 -1.37 3.87 -13.42
C PHE A 32 -0.63 3.90 -14.76
N ALA A 33 -1.34 3.94 -15.87
CA ALA A 33 -0.70 4.07 -17.18
C ALA A 33 0.15 5.35 -17.26
N PRO A 34 1.37 5.30 -17.86
CA PRO A 34 2.26 6.44 -17.93
C PRO A 34 1.62 7.62 -18.67
N ALA A 35 1.79 8.83 -18.13
CA ALA A 35 1.37 10.04 -18.80
C ALA A 35 2.17 10.21 -20.11
N GLY A 36 1.48 10.30 -21.26
CA GLY A 36 2.12 10.47 -22.58
C GLY A 36 2.24 9.20 -23.42
N GLY A 37 1.96 7.99 -22.87
CA GLY A 37 1.68 6.83 -23.69
C GLY A 37 0.27 6.92 -24.28
N GLU A 38 0.03 6.39 -25.46
CA GLU A 38 -1.34 6.13 -25.92
C GLU A 38 -1.99 5.27 -24.83
N ARG A 39 -2.85 5.88 -24.03
CA ARG A 39 -3.68 5.16 -23.05
C ARG A 39 -4.56 4.26 -23.85
N LYS A 40 -4.10 3.02 -24.08
CA LYS A 40 -4.92 2.02 -24.74
C LYS A 40 -6.16 1.84 -23.87
N ILE A 41 -7.28 2.28 -24.41
CA ILE A 41 -8.58 1.93 -23.85
C ILE A 41 -8.70 0.43 -24.02
N ALA A 42 -8.64 -0.31 -22.94
CA ALA A 42 -8.89 -1.74 -22.98
C ALA A 42 -10.40 -1.94 -23.09
N ALA A 43 -10.87 -2.28 -24.28
CA ALA A 43 -12.25 -2.71 -24.46
C ALA A 43 -12.37 -4.20 -24.12
N SER A 44 -13.26 -4.54 -23.21
CA SER A 44 -13.55 -5.93 -22.83
C SER A 44 -15.05 -6.13 -22.68
N SER A 45 -15.56 -7.22 -23.24
CA SER A 45 -16.95 -7.64 -23.03
C SER A 45 -17.11 -8.59 -21.82
N SER A 46 -16.04 -8.78 -21.03
CA SER A 46 -16.06 -9.65 -19.87
C SER A 46 -16.74 -8.97 -18.68
N ILE A 47 -17.89 -9.49 -18.24
CA ILE A 47 -18.60 -9.06 -17.04
C ILE A 47 -17.72 -9.25 -15.79
N ALA A 48 -16.89 -10.30 -15.76
CA ALA A 48 -15.97 -10.54 -14.65
C ALA A 48 -14.95 -9.39 -14.51
N LYS A 49 -14.39 -8.93 -15.62
CA LYS A 49 -13.46 -7.79 -15.64
C LYS A 49 -14.16 -6.49 -15.24
N GLU A 50 -15.37 -6.25 -15.72
CA GLU A 50 -16.18 -5.09 -15.32
C GLU A 50 -16.44 -5.08 -13.80
N LYS A 51 -16.71 -6.25 -13.21
CA LYS A 51 -16.86 -6.38 -11.76
C LYS A 51 -15.58 -5.98 -11.01
N LEU A 52 -14.39 -6.40 -11.50
CA LEU A 52 -13.11 -6.01 -10.89
C LEU A 52 -12.88 -4.50 -11.02
N ALA A 53 -13.19 -3.92 -12.19
CA ALA A 53 -13.10 -2.49 -12.42
C ALA A 53 -14.02 -1.68 -11.49
N MET A 54 -15.24 -2.16 -11.26
CA MET A 54 -16.18 -1.55 -10.31
C MET A 54 -15.66 -1.62 -8.87
N LEU A 55 -15.08 -2.75 -8.46
CA LEU A 55 -14.48 -2.90 -7.12
C LEU A 55 -13.31 -1.95 -6.93
N TYR A 56 -12.43 -1.82 -7.93
CA TYR A 56 -11.36 -0.84 -7.92
C TYR A 56 -11.90 0.59 -7.75
N ASN A 57 -12.91 0.96 -8.53
CA ASN A 57 -13.53 2.28 -8.45
C ASN A 57 -14.15 2.56 -7.08
N LEU A 58 -14.83 1.58 -6.47
CA LEU A 58 -15.36 1.71 -5.12
C LEU A 58 -14.25 1.99 -4.10
N GLY A 59 -13.15 1.22 -4.17
CA GLY A 59 -11.97 1.46 -3.31
C GLY A 59 -11.37 2.85 -3.54
N ALA A 60 -11.24 3.27 -4.80
CA ALA A 60 -10.70 4.58 -5.16
C ALA A 60 -11.62 5.72 -4.67
N CYS A 61 -12.94 5.58 -4.80
CA CYS A 61 -13.93 6.57 -4.31
C CYS A 61 -13.87 6.70 -2.78
N GLU A 62 -13.80 5.59 -2.04
CA GLU A 62 -13.67 5.61 -0.58
C GLU A 62 -12.35 6.26 -0.14
N SER A 63 -11.24 5.93 -0.80
CA SER A 63 -9.95 6.57 -0.56
C SER A 63 -9.98 8.08 -0.84
N ALA A 64 -10.65 8.51 -1.92
CA ALA A 64 -10.82 9.92 -2.24
C ALA A 64 -11.73 10.64 -1.21
N LEU A 65 -12.78 9.99 -0.72
CA LEU A 65 -13.62 10.51 0.36
C LEU A 65 -12.80 10.72 1.64
N ALA A 66 -12.01 9.72 2.02
CA ALA A 66 -11.13 9.81 3.17
C ALA A 66 -10.13 10.97 3.05
N ALA A 67 -9.51 11.13 1.87
CA ALA A 67 -8.55 12.20 1.61
C ALA A 67 -9.17 13.61 1.65
N LYS A 68 -10.47 13.74 1.39
CA LYS A 68 -11.21 15.01 1.44
C LYS A 68 -11.83 15.31 2.80
N SER A 69 -11.80 14.37 3.73
CA SER A 69 -12.35 14.57 5.07
C SER A 69 -11.59 15.67 5.82
N ASP A 70 -12.30 16.42 6.65
CA ASP A 70 -11.69 17.47 7.47
C ASP A 70 -10.86 16.88 8.61
N ARG A 71 -9.55 16.85 8.42
CA ARG A 71 -8.59 16.29 9.39
C ARG A 71 -8.31 17.22 10.58
N SER A 72 -8.92 18.41 10.63
CA SER A 72 -8.81 19.31 11.79
C SER A 72 -9.81 18.96 12.90
N THR A 73 -10.76 18.07 12.63
CA THR A 73 -11.82 17.67 13.57
C THR A 73 -11.77 16.17 13.89
N LEU A 74 -12.17 15.80 15.11
CA LEU A 74 -12.26 14.40 15.52
C LEU A 74 -13.22 13.59 14.64
N ASP A 75 -14.34 14.18 14.25
CA ASP A 75 -15.34 13.49 13.43
C ASP A 75 -14.85 13.31 12.00
N GLY A 76 -14.18 14.30 11.43
CA GLY A 76 -13.56 14.17 10.12
C GLY A 76 -12.46 13.11 10.11
N LEU A 77 -11.66 12.99 11.18
CA LEU A 77 -10.65 11.94 11.32
C LEU A 77 -11.26 10.54 11.48
N LYS A 78 -12.39 10.40 12.19
CA LYS A 78 -13.15 9.14 12.25
C LYS A 78 -13.68 8.75 10.87
N VAL A 79 -14.25 9.71 10.13
CA VAL A 79 -14.75 9.50 8.77
C VAL A 79 -13.59 9.07 7.86
N ALA A 80 -12.45 9.77 7.93
CA ALA A 80 -11.26 9.43 7.14
C ALA A 80 -10.77 8.00 7.43
N SER A 81 -10.58 7.65 8.70
CA SER A 81 -10.13 6.32 9.10
C SER A 81 -11.08 5.23 8.61
N ALA A 82 -12.40 5.40 8.82
CA ALA A 82 -13.39 4.42 8.39
C ALA A 82 -13.45 4.28 6.86
N ALA A 83 -13.33 5.39 6.11
CA ALA A 83 -13.33 5.36 4.65
C ALA A 83 -12.07 4.70 4.09
N PHE A 84 -10.87 4.95 4.66
CA PHE A 84 -9.66 4.23 4.28
C PHE A 84 -9.74 2.73 4.58
N GLN A 85 -10.34 2.33 5.70
CA GLN A 85 -10.55 0.91 6.01
C GLN A 85 -11.50 0.24 5.01
N ARG A 86 -12.60 0.91 4.60
CA ARG A 86 -13.49 0.39 3.55
C ARG A 86 -12.78 0.29 2.21
N ALA A 87 -11.97 1.30 1.84
CA ALA A 87 -11.14 1.25 0.64
C ALA A 87 -10.20 0.05 0.66
N ALA A 88 -9.51 -0.20 1.77
CA ALA A 88 -8.67 -1.38 1.95
C ALA A 88 -9.46 -2.68 1.76
N GLY A 89 -10.69 -2.77 2.28
CA GLY A 89 -11.56 -3.92 2.11
C GLY A 89 -11.93 -4.20 0.64
N TYR A 90 -12.25 -3.16 -0.14
CA TYR A 90 -12.51 -3.31 -1.58
C TYR A 90 -11.27 -3.77 -2.35
N PHE A 91 -10.10 -3.18 -2.07
CA PHE A 91 -8.85 -3.61 -2.71
C PHE A 91 -8.42 -5.01 -2.28
N GLN A 92 -8.66 -5.40 -1.03
CA GLN A 92 -8.39 -6.76 -0.56
C GLN A 92 -9.25 -7.78 -1.29
N PHE A 93 -10.54 -7.49 -1.47
CA PHE A 93 -11.44 -8.35 -2.21
C PHE A 93 -11.06 -8.42 -3.69
N LEU A 94 -10.65 -7.29 -4.29
CA LEU A 94 -10.10 -7.24 -5.65
C LEU A 94 -8.91 -8.21 -5.80
N GLY A 95 -7.94 -8.15 -4.90
CA GLY A 95 -6.77 -9.02 -4.92
C GLY A 95 -7.10 -10.51 -4.78
N GLN A 96 -8.12 -10.86 -4.03
CA GLN A 96 -8.60 -12.26 -3.90
C GLN A 96 -9.28 -12.77 -5.18
N CYS A 97 -9.86 -11.89 -5.98
CA CYS A 97 -10.50 -12.26 -7.25
C CYS A 97 -9.49 -12.46 -8.38
N ASP A 98 -8.29 -11.86 -8.30
CA ASP A 98 -7.24 -11.94 -9.32
C ASP A 98 -6.54 -13.31 -9.35
N ASP A 99 -6.65 -14.12 -8.30
CA ASP A 99 -6.11 -15.49 -8.27
C ASP A 99 -6.80 -16.43 -9.28
N GLY A 100 -7.18 -15.94 -10.46
CA GLY A 100 -7.63 -16.58 -11.72
C GLY A 100 -8.30 -17.96 -11.67
N LYS A 101 -8.11 -18.67 -10.58
CA LYS A 101 -8.69 -19.98 -10.26
C LYS A 101 -10.06 -19.89 -9.60
N LYS A 102 -10.35 -18.84 -8.83
CA LYS A 102 -11.61 -18.76 -8.05
C LYS A 102 -12.78 -18.17 -8.81
N VAL A 103 -12.55 -17.36 -9.86
CA VAL A 103 -13.65 -16.83 -10.68
C VAL A 103 -14.29 -17.95 -11.51
N ASN A 104 -13.51 -18.96 -11.92
CA ASN A 104 -14.04 -20.11 -12.64
C ASN A 104 -14.74 -21.14 -11.72
N GLU A 105 -14.29 -21.31 -10.48
CA GLU A 105 -14.89 -22.29 -9.57
C GLU A 105 -16.26 -21.84 -9.02
N THR A 106 -16.50 -20.53 -8.83
CA THR A 106 -17.80 -20.02 -8.36
C THR A 106 -18.85 -19.97 -9.46
N MET A 107 -18.42 -19.95 -10.74
CA MET A 107 -19.34 -19.97 -11.92
C MET A 107 -19.53 -21.37 -12.51
N SER A 108 -18.73 -22.37 -12.10
CA SER A 108 -18.72 -23.73 -12.64
C SER A 108 -19.36 -24.77 -11.71
N ALA A 109 -20.17 -24.38 -10.73
CA ALA A 109 -20.99 -25.33 -9.96
C ALA A 109 -22.19 -25.87 -10.74
N GLY A 110 -22.08 -25.94 -12.08
CA GLY A 110 -22.99 -26.60 -13.01
C GLY A 110 -22.20 -27.62 -13.81
N SER A 111 -22.36 -28.87 -13.42
CA SER A 111 -22.02 -30.15 -14.11
C SER A 111 -21.52 -30.02 -15.56
N GLY A 112 -20.25 -30.41 -15.81
CA GLY A 112 -19.71 -30.66 -17.13
C GLY A 112 -18.21 -30.85 -17.13
N GLU A 113 -17.70 -32.00 -17.56
CA GLU A 113 -16.28 -32.28 -17.74
C GLU A 113 -15.59 -31.24 -18.64
N PRO A 114 -14.33 -30.87 -18.41
CA PRO A 114 -13.64 -29.89 -19.24
C PRO A 114 -13.29 -30.51 -20.60
N THR A 115 -13.98 -30.11 -21.64
CA THR A 115 -13.60 -30.42 -23.02
C THR A 115 -12.43 -29.57 -23.47
N ALA A 116 -11.56 -30.12 -24.34
CA ALA A 116 -10.31 -29.49 -24.83
C ALA A 116 -10.48 -28.10 -25.48
N ALA A 117 -11.71 -27.65 -25.77
CA ALA A 117 -12.02 -26.31 -26.26
C ALA A 117 -11.88 -25.20 -25.19
N THR A 118 -11.87 -25.54 -23.89
CA THR A 118 -11.77 -24.58 -22.78
C THR A 118 -10.32 -24.09 -22.58
N ALA A 119 -9.34 -24.81 -23.13
CA ALA A 119 -7.91 -24.47 -22.99
C ALA A 119 -7.50 -23.27 -23.88
N THR A 120 -8.22 -22.97 -24.94
CA THR A 120 -7.94 -21.88 -25.88
C THR A 120 -8.57 -20.54 -25.47
N ALA A 121 -9.56 -20.55 -24.59
CA ALA A 121 -10.20 -19.33 -24.08
C ALA A 121 -9.38 -18.62 -22.97
N THR A 122 -8.37 -19.29 -22.41
CA THR A 122 -7.49 -18.73 -21.35
C THR A 122 -6.42 -17.78 -21.89
N THR A 123 -6.19 -17.72 -23.20
CA THR A 123 -5.19 -16.84 -23.83
C THR A 123 -5.65 -15.39 -24.00
N GLY A 124 -6.89 -15.05 -23.71
CA GLY A 124 -7.45 -13.69 -23.78
C GLY A 124 -7.39 -12.89 -22.47
N ILE A 125 -7.07 -13.55 -21.34
CA ILE A 125 -7.00 -12.90 -20.01
C ILE A 125 -5.59 -12.35 -19.72
N ASP A 126 -4.65 -12.52 -20.62
CA ASP A 126 -3.20 -12.29 -20.43
C ASP A 126 -2.76 -10.82 -20.27
N ARG A 127 -3.69 -9.87 -20.16
CA ARG A 127 -3.37 -8.48 -19.81
C ARG A 127 -4.38 -7.95 -18.80
N ILE A 128 -4.23 -8.39 -17.56
CA ILE A 128 -4.80 -7.66 -16.43
C ILE A 128 -4.07 -6.32 -16.39
N GLU A 129 -4.81 -5.22 -16.48
CA GLU A 129 -4.27 -3.88 -16.32
C GLU A 129 -3.59 -3.77 -14.95
N ALA A 130 -2.57 -2.91 -14.84
CA ALA A 130 -1.76 -2.80 -13.62
C ALA A 130 -2.60 -2.46 -12.39
N ASP A 131 -3.66 -1.66 -12.56
CA ASP A 131 -4.57 -1.25 -11.48
C ASP A 131 -5.46 -2.40 -10.95
N LEU A 132 -5.74 -3.42 -11.76
CA LEU A 132 -6.53 -4.58 -11.36
C LEU A 132 -5.68 -5.77 -10.89
N SER A 133 -4.36 -5.65 -10.88
CA SER A 133 -3.46 -6.75 -10.49
C SER A 133 -3.49 -6.98 -8.97
N GLY A 134 -3.38 -8.25 -8.53
CA GLY A 134 -3.32 -8.61 -7.12
C GLY A 134 -2.14 -7.97 -6.38
N LYS A 135 -1.02 -7.75 -7.05
CA LYS A 135 0.13 -7.03 -6.48
C LYS A 135 -0.19 -5.57 -6.20
N MET A 136 -0.84 -4.88 -7.16
CA MET A 136 -1.28 -3.51 -6.96
C MET A 136 -2.34 -3.44 -5.85
N ALA A 137 -3.29 -4.36 -5.85
CA ALA A 137 -4.29 -4.47 -4.79
C ALA A 137 -3.63 -4.58 -3.41
N ALA A 138 -2.61 -5.43 -3.26
CA ALA A 138 -1.88 -5.58 -2.00
C ALA A 138 -1.15 -4.29 -1.55
N ILE A 139 -0.62 -3.50 -2.50
CA ILE A 139 -0.01 -2.19 -2.22
C ILE A 139 -1.09 -1.20 -1.76
N LEU A 140 -2.21 -1.15 -2.47
CA LEU A 140 -3.32 -0.23 -2.14
C LEU A 140 -3.95 -0.56 -0.79
N VAL A 141 -4.09 -1.85 -0.45
CA VAL A 141 -4.54 -2.29 0.88
C VAL A 141 -3.61 -1.75 1.96
N ALA A 142 -2.30 -2.02 1.85
CA ALA A 142 -1.33 -1.58 2.83
C ALA A 142 -1.31 -0.05 2.96
N LEU A 143 -1.36 0.68 1.84
CA LEU A 143 -1.39 2.15 1.83
C LEU A 143 -2.64 2.70 2.51
N CYS A 144 -3.82 2.15 2.21
CA CYS A 144 -5.07 2.58 2.85
C CYS A 144 -5.06 2.29 4.36
N LEU A 145 -4.53 1.14 4.79
CA LEU A 145 -4.41 0.82 6.22
C LEU A 145 -3.43 1.75 6.94
N ALA A 146 -2.29 2.09 6.32
CA ALA A 146 -1.36 3.07 6.86
C ALA A 146 -2.00 4.46 7.03
N GLN A 147 -2.78 4.92 6.03
CA GLN A 147 -3.52 6.19 6.10
C GLN A 147 -4.67 6.15 7.13
N ALA A 148 -5.34 5.01 7.29
CA ALA A 148 -6.34 4.83 8.33
C ALA A 148 -5.71 4.95 9.73
N GLN A 149 -4.56 4.30 9.95
CA GLN A 149 -3.83 4.36 11.21
C GLN A 149 -3.28 5.77 11.49
N GLU A 150 -2.80 6.49 10.47
CA GLU A 150 -2.41 7.89 10.58
C GLU A 150 -3.58 8.75 11.08
N SER A 151 -4.79 8.54 10.55
CA SER A 151 -6.00 9.26 11.00
C SER A 151 -6.34 8.93 12.46
N VAL A 152 -6.12 7.69 12.91
CA VAL A 152 -6.29 7.30 14.32
C VAL A 152 -5.26 8.00 15.22
N PHE A 153 -4.00 8.06 14.78
CA PHE A 153 -2.95 8.78 15.52
C PHE A 153 -3.27 10.27 15.65
N GLU A 154 -3.70 10.93 14.57
CA GLU A 154 -4.09 12.34 14.60
C GLU A 154 -5.29 12.58 15.52
N ALA A 155 -6.30 11.69 15.49
CA ALA A 155 -7.44 11.76 16.39
C ALA A 155 -7.03 11.60 17.87
N ALA A 156 -6.09 10.70 18.17
CA ALA A 156 -5.55 10.53 19.50
C ALA A 156 -4.77 11.78 19.96
N LYS A 157 -4.03 12.41 19.05
CA LYS A 157 -3.30 13.66 19.30
C LYS A 157 -4.27 14.82 19.61
N LEU A 158 -5.34 14.96 18.80
CA LEU A 158 -6.41 15.97 19.05
C LEU A 158 -7.19 15.70 20.32
N SER A 159 -7.25 14.45 20.78
CA SER A 159 -7.93 14.07 22.04
C SER A 159 -7.00 14.12 23.24
N ASP A 160 -5.81 14.68 23.10
CA ASP A 160 -4.80 14.84 24.17
C ASP A 160 -4.51 13.54 24.93
N LYS A 161 -4.30 12.44 24.17
CA LYS A 161 -3.95 11.14 24.73
C LYS A 161 -2.53 11.17 25.29
N SER A 162 -2.27 10.33 26.29
CA SER A 162 -0.94 10.25 26.92
C SER A 162 0.18 9.91 25.93
N ASN A 163 1.40 10.37 26.21
CA ASN A 163 2.58 10.12 25.38
C ASN A 163 2.82 8.63 25.11
N GLY A 164 2.58 7.76 26.09
CA GLY A 164 2.70 6.32 25.92
C GLY A 164 1.70 5.74 24.89
N VAL A 165 0.47 6.26 24.84
CA VAL A 165 -0.53 5.87 23.81
C VAL A 165 -0.11 6.42 22.45
N LEU A 166 0.26 7.70 22.38
CA LEU A 166 0.69 8.34 21.14
C LEU A 166 1.94 7.68 20.56
N ALA A 167 2.92 7.30 21.39
CA ALA A 167 4.10 6.58 20.94
C ALA A 167 3.75 5.22 20.30
N LYS A 168 2.88 4.43 20.94
CA LYS A 168 2.43 3.15 20.38
C LYS A 168 1.70 3.31 19.06
N LEU A 169 0.83 4.31 18.94
CA LEU A 169 0.10 4.59 17.70
C LEU A 169 1.05 5.09 16.60
N ALA A 170 2.06 5.89 16.95
CA ALA A 170 3.06 6.37 16.01
C ALA A 170 3.95 5.22 15.49
N ILE A 171 4.39 4.29 16.36
CA ILE A 171 5.12 3.09 15.92
C ILE A 171 4.27 2.27 14.95
N ALA A 172 2.99 2.03 15.27
CA ALA A 172 2.10 1.30 14.37
C ALA A 172 1.94 2.02 13.00
N CYS A 173 1.93 3.35 12.96
CA CYS A 173 1.97 4.10 11.71
C CYS A 173 3.30 3.89 10.96
N ALA A 174 4.42 3.96 11.68
CA ALA A 174 5.75 3.76 11.09
C ALA A 174 5.87 2.39 10.44
N ASP A 175 5.47 1.33 11.15
CA ASP A 175 5.52 -0.06 10.67
C ASP A 175 4.67 -0.25 9.42
N LEU A 176 3.45 0.28 9.41
CA LEU A 176 2.57 0.20 8.24
C LEU A 176 3.13 0.96 7.03
N TYR A 177 3.68 2.17 7.21
CA TYR A 177 4.33 2.88 6.11
C TYR A 177 5.61 2.22 5.63
N GLU A 178 6.35 1.53 6.51
CA GLU A 178 7.52 0.72 6.13
C GLU A 178 7.09 -0.48 5.29
N GLU A 179 6.03 -1.20 5.68
CA GLU A 179 5.44 -2.29 4.88
C GLU A 179 5.04 -1.81 3.47
N VAL A 180 4.39 -0.65 3.37
CA VAL A 180 4.06 -0.05 2.05
C VAL A 180 5.33 0.24 1.26
N HIS A 181 6.34 0.84 1.90
CA HIS A 181 7.61 1.15 1.24
C HIS A 181 8.31 -0.11 0.71
N GLU A 182 8.32 -1.19 1.47
CA GLU A 182 8.91 -2.48 1.06
C GLU A 182 8.19 -3.08 -0.14
N LYS A 183 6.84 -3.12 -0.10
CA LYS A 183 6.02 -3.61 -1.22
C LYS A 183 6.25 -2.77 -2.49
N LEU A 184 6.31 -1.45 -2.38
CA LEU A 184 6.61 -0.54 -3.48
C LEU A 184 8.03 -0.74 -4.02
N SER A 185 9.01 -0.85 -3.12
CA SER A 185 10.42 -1.03 -3.49
C SER A 185 10.68 -2.38 -4.14
N SER A 186 10.00 -3.45 -3.71
CA SER A 186 10.09 -4.77 -4.34
C SER A 186 9.47 -4.76 -5.74
N SER A 187 8.33 -4.12 -5.93
CA SER A 187 7.69 -3.95 -7.25
C SER A 187 8.54 -3.13 -8.21
N LEU A 188 9.25 -2.11 -7.73
CA LEU A 188 10.13 -1.29 -8.56
C LEU A 188 11.46 -1.97 -8.91
N ARG A 189 11.93 -2.94 -8.10
CA ARG A 189 13.16 -3.71 -8.32
C ARG A 189 13.03 -4.88 -9.29
N GLY A 190 11.84 -5.16 -9.84
CA GLY A 190 11.55 -6.27 -10.73
C GLY A 190 12.66 -6.58 -11.73
N ASN A 191 12.77 -7.83 -12.15
CA ASN A 191 13.83 -8.34 -13.04
C ASN A 191 14.04 -7.42 -14.27
N PRO A 192 15.22 -6.80 -14.46
CA PRO A 192 15.48 -5.91 -15.59
C PRO A 192 15.37 -6.60 -16.95
N LYS A 193 15.42 -7.93 -16.99
CA LYS A 193 15.28 -8.75 -18.21
C LYS A 193 13.83 -9.24 -18.43
N ALA A 194 12.93 -9.05 -17.48
CA ALA A 194 11.53 -9.34 -17.71
C ALA A 194 10.96 -8.34 -18.73
N PRO A 195 10.06 -8.78 -19.64
CA PRO A 195 9.31 -7.83 -20.46
C PRO A 195 8.72 -6.78 -19.54
N VAL A 196 8.62 -5.53 -20.03
CA VAL A 196 8.07 -4.41 -19.25
C VAL A 196 6.65 -4.81 -18.84
N THR A 197 6.58 -5.52 -17.71
CA THR A 197 5.32 -5.92 -17.10
C THR A 197 4.73 -4.68 -16.45
N GLN A 198 3.43 -4.65 -16.35
CA GLN A 198 2.62 -3.55 -15.81
C GLN A 198 3.05 -3.07 -14.40
N GLU A 199 3.83 -3.89 -13.67
CA GLU A 199 4.37 -3.63 -12.33
C GLU A 199 5.28 -2.39 -12.22
N ARG A 200 5.78 -1.84 -13.35
CA ARG A 200 6.63 -0.64 -13.36
C ARG A 200 5.89 0.68 -13.31
N TYR A 201 4.57 0.67 -13.29
CA TYR A 201 3.75 1.88 -13.36
C TYR A 201 3.35 2.46 -12.00
N VAL A 202 3.77 1.84 -10.90
CA VAL A 202 3.56 2.43 -9.57
C VAL A 202 4.28 3.78 -9.51
N PRO A 203 3.60 4.85 -9.08
CA PRO A 203 4.25 6.15 -8.98
C PRO A 203 5.47 6.07 -8.05
N LYS A 204 6.67 6.22 -8.62
CA LYS A 204 7.95 6.14 -7.87
C LYS A 204 7.97 7.13 -6.69
N MET A 205 7.24 8.23 -6.80
CA MET A 205 7.02 9.20 -5.75
C MET A 205 6.43 8.57 -4.47
N TRP A 206 5.58 7.54 -4.61
CA TRP A 206 4.98 6.87 -3.45
C TRP A 206 6.02 6.19 -2.58
N ALA A 207 7.01 5.53 -3.19
CA ALA A 207 8.07 4.85 -2.44
C ALA A 207 8.91 5.83 -1.60
N THR A 208 9.22 7.02 -2.15
CA THR A 208 9.93 8.07 -1.39
C THR A 208 9.03 8.67 -0.32
N THR A 209 7.77 8.95 -0.64
CA THR A 209 6.81 9.52 0.32
C THR A 209 6.57 8.59 1.50
N THR A 210 6.36 7.30 1.27
CA THR A 210 6.11 6.32 2.35
C THR A 210 7.34 6.11 3.23
N PHE A 211 8.54 6.13 2.64
CA PHE A 211 9.79 6.07 3.40
C PHE A 211 9.97 7.27 4.34
N ILE A 212 9.66 8.49 3.86
CA ILE A 212 9.71 9.70 4.70
C ILE A 212 8.63 9.63 5.79
N LYS A 213 7.42 9.21 5.48
CA LYS A 213 6.35 9.07 6.48
C LYS A 213 6.69 8.05 7.55
N ALA A 214 7.28 6.91 7.20
CA ALA A 214 7.77 5.93 8.17
C ALA A 214 8.81 6.56 9.12
N ALA A 215 9.75 7.35 8.58
CA ALA A 215 10.74 8.05 9.38
C ALA A 215 10.12 9.12 10.30
N ILE A 216 9.13 9.87 9.82
CA ILE A 216 8.37 10.87 10.60
C ILE A 216 7.71 10.20 11.80
N PHE A 217 6.94 9.13 11.60
CA PHE A 217 6.21 8.47 12.68
C PHE A 217 7.13 7.74 13.65
N ASN A 218 8.26 7.20 13.19
CA ASN A 218 9.29 6.68 14.07
C ASN A 218 9.89 7.78 14.96
N ALA A 219 10.15 8.97 14.41
CA ALA A 219 10.64 10.11 15.16
C ALA A 219 9.61 10.65 16.15
N GLU A 220 8.34 10.74 15.77
CA GLU A 220 7.24 11.10 16.67
C GLU A 220 7.15 10.15 17.87
N ALA A 221 7.31 8.85 17.65
CA ALA A 221 7.32 7.86 18.70
C ALA A 221 8.55 8.03 19.62
N THR A 222 9.73 8.17 19.02
CA THR A 222 10.99 8.34 19.75
C THR A 222 10.95 9.57 20.63
N ALA A 223 10.50 10.72 20.12
CA ALA A 223 10.41 11.95 20.91
C ALA A 223 9.54 11.75 22.16
N ARG A 224 8.38 11.09 22.04
CA ARG A 224 7.46 10.85 23.15
C ARG A 224 8.00 9.87 24.19
N VAL A 225 8.73 8.85 23.77
CA VAL A 225 9.37 7.90 24.67
C VAL A 225 10.54 8.60 25.40
N CYS A 226 11.36 9.34 24.68
CA CYS A 226 12.53 10.00 25.24
C CYS A 226 12.17 11.12 26.22
N GLU A 227 11.00 11.76 26.11
CA GLU A 227 10.52 12.77 27.05
C GLU A 227 10.49 12.24 28.51
N THR A 228 10.27 10.94 28.70
CA THR A 228 10.32 10.31 30.02
C THR A 228 11.71 9.80 30.37
N LEU A 229 12.50 9.34 29.39
CA LEU A 229 13.80 8.71 29.61
C LEU A 229 14.94 9.70 29.89
N VAL A 230 14.83 10.94 29.44
CA VAL A 230 15.90 11.95 29.60
C VAL A 230 16.03 12.51 31.01
N ASN A 231 15.09 12.21 31.89
CA ASN A 231 15.06 12.72 33.25
C ASN A 231 15.62 11.73 34.29
N ASP A 232 16.21 10.63 33.85
CA ASP A 232 16.71 9.57 34.70
C ASP A 232 18.13 9.17 34.27
N GLU A 233 19.05 9.10 35.27
CA GLU A 233 20.45 8.73 35.06
C GLU A 233 20.63 7.38 34.39
N GLU A 234 19.82 6.38 34.75
CA GLU A 234 19.92 5.02 34.20
C GLU A 234 19.47 4.95 32.73
N THR A 235 18.59 5.86 32.29
CA THR A 235 17.92 5.78 30.98
C THR A 235 18.35 6.85 30.01
N ILE A 236 19.03 7.91 30.44
CA ILE A 236 19.45 9.03 29.57
C ILE A 236 20.37 8.57 28.42
N GLY A 237 21.28 7.63 28.67
CA GLY A 237 22.16 7.06 27.65
C GLY A 237 21.37 6.36 26.52
N SER A 238 20.34 5.61 26.91
CA SER A 238 19.42 4.97 25.98
C SER A 238 18.60 5.99 25.19
N ALA A 239 18.14 7.07 25.83
CA ALA A 239 17.42 8.15 25.16
C ALA A 239 18.28 8.85 24.10
N ILE A 240 19.54 9.15 24.42
CA ILE A 240 20.51 9.75 23.48
C ILE A 240 20.70 8.84 22.27
N THR A 241 20.86 7.54 22.49
CA THR A 241 21.04 6.55 21.42
C THR A 241 19.81 6.50 20.51
N LEU A 242 18.60 6.44 21.07
CA LEU A 242 17.35 6.43 20.32
C LEU A 242 17.15 7.72 19.50
N LEU A 243 17.40 8.89 20.09
CA LEU A 243 17.31 10.18 19.41
C LEU A 243 18.34 10.30 18.29
N THR A 244 19.57 9.83 18.49
CA THR A 244 20.62 9.82 17.48
C THR A 244 20.21 8.95 16.29
N ARG A 245 19.73 7.74 16.53
CA ARG A 245 19.25 6.83 15.50
C ARG A 245 18.06 7.41 14.72
N SER A 246 17.14 8.04 15.43
CA SER A 246 15.97 8.70 14.81
C SER A 246 16.39 9.90 13.94
N LYS A 247 17.35 10.71 14.40
CA LYS A 247 17.97 11.79 13.61
C LYS A 247 18.56 11.26 12.32
N GLU A 248 19.40 10.23 12.38
CA GLU A 248 20.06 9.65 11.21
C GLU A 248 19.05 9.10 10.20
N ARG A 249 17.99 8.45 10.69
CA ARG A 249 16.91 7.93 9.84
C ARG A 249 16.15 9.05 9.11
N LEU A 250 15.79 10.14 9.80
CA LEU A 250 15.14 11.30 9.19
C LEU A 250 16.06 12.00 8.17
N GLU A 251 17.32 12.23 8.52
CA GLU A 251 18.30 12.84 7.62
C GLU A 251 18.53 11.98 6.37
N SER A 252 18.57 10.66 6.52
CA SER A 252 18.66 9.73 5.39
C SER A 252 17.43 9.82 4.49
N ALA A 253 16.23 9.91 5.08
CA ALA A 253 14.98 10.04 4.34
C ALA A 253 14.92 11.37 3.55
N LEU A 254 15.33 12.47 4.16
CA LEU A 254 15.40 13.79 3.53
C LEU A 254 16.43 13.82 2.39
N ARG A 255 17.65 13.30 2.60
CA ARG A 255 18.66 13.18 1.54
C ARG A 255 18.13 12.41 0.33
N ARG A 256 17.31 11.37 0.55
CA ARG A 256 16.70 10.60 -0.54
C ARG A 256 15.69 11.42 -1.35
N ALA A 257 14.98 12.36 -0.71
CA ALA A 257 14.07 13.29 -1.36
C ALA A 257 14.80 14.36 -2.20
N GLU A 258 16.04 14.69 -1.86
CA GLU A 258 16.86 15.70 -2.55
C GLU A 258 17.49 15.18 -3.86
N ILE A 259 17.58 13.87 -4.08
CA ILE A 259 18.19 13.28 -5.27
C ILE A 259 17.52 13.89 -6.53
N PRO A 260 18.28 14.54 -7.43
CA PRO A 260 17.69 15.29 -8.56
C PRO A 260 16.88 14.41 -9.52
N THR A 261 17.29 13.15 -9.68
CA THR A 261 16.65 12.17 -10.57
C THR A 261 15.50 11.42 -9.92
N ALA A 262 15.32 11.56 -8.59
CA ALA A 262 14.22 10.92 -7.88
C ALA A 262 12.92 11.72 -8.05
N PRO A 263 11.77 11.05 -8.18
CA PRO A 263 10.48 11.70 -8.15
C PRO A 263 10.28 12.41 -6.81
N LYS A 264 9.92 13.69 -6.88
CA LYS A 264 9.80 14.53 -5.68
C LYS A 264 8.57 14.13 -4.86
N PRO A 265 8.72 13.89 -3.55
CA PRO A 265 7.59 13.70 -2.64
C PRO A 265 6.80 15.00 -2.48
N PRO A 266 5.56 14.94 -1.96
CA PRO A 266 4.78 16.14 -1.64
C PRO A 266 5.55 17.07 -0.69
N LYS A 267 5.57 18.36 -0.99
CA LYS A 267 6.32 19.38 -0.24
C LYS A 267 5.95 19.37 1.25
N LEU A 268 4.66 19.25 1.57
CA LEU A 268 4.18 19.17 2.96
C LEU A 268 4.78 18.02 3.76
N VAL A 269 5.06 16.88 3.11
CA VAL A 269 5.66 15.72 3.79
C VAL A 269 7.14 15.99 4.09
N VAL A 270 7.84 16.66 3.19
CA VAL A 270 9.25 17.06 3.40
C VAL A 270 9.32 18.10 4.53
N GLU A 271 8.49 19.14 4.47
CA GLU A 271 8.41 20.18 5.51
C GLU A 271 8.08 19.59 6.90
N ALA A 272 7.16 18.62 6.96
CA ALA A 272 6.85 17.92 8.21
C ALA A 272 8.07 17.17 8.77
N ALA A 273 8.83 16.47 7.91
CA ALA A 273 10.06 15.77 8.33
C ALA A 273 11.15 16.74 8.81
N GLU A 274 11.34 17.86 8.11
CA GLU A 274 12.30 18.90 8.49
C GLU A 274 11.94 19.55 9.84
N ASN A 275 10.65 19.83 10.07
CA ASN A 275 10.17 20.41 11.33
C ASN A 275 10.38 19.46 12.49
N ILE A 276 10.00 18.18 12.35
CA ILE A 276 10.23 17.18 13.40
C ILE A 276 11.71 16.99 13.68
N LEU A 277 12.54 16.95 12.64
CA LEU A 277 14.00 16.83 12.80
C LEU A 277 14.58 18.01 13.58
N ARG A 278 14.17 19.24 13.27
CA ARG A 278 14.69 20.46 13.89
C ARG A 278 14.11 20.68 15.28
N ASP A 279 12.79 20.67 15.38
CA ASP A 279 12.07 21.19 16.54
C ASP A 279 11.86 20.14 17.64
N SER A 280 11.93 18.84 17.29
CA SER A 280 11.81 17.76 18.26
C SER A 280 13.13 17.01 18.42
N ILE A 281 13.59 16.32 17.41
CA ILE A 281 14.70 15.36 17.55
C ILE A 281 16.03 16.05 17.84
N LYS A 282 16.43 17.06 17.07
CA LYS A 282 17.71 17.77 17.32
C LYS A 282 17.68 18.58 18.60
N PHE A 283 16.53 19.15 18.95
CA PHE A 283 16.35 19.91 20.16
C PHE A 283 16.48 19.02 21.40
N GLU A 284 15.72 17.92 21.46
CA GLU A 284 15.75 16.98 22.58
C GLU A 284 17.11 16.27 22.69
N LEU A 285 17.72 15.87 21.57
CA LEU A 285 19.06 15.28 21.55
C LEU A 285 20.10 16.26 22.11
N GLY A 286 20.09 17.53 21.68
CA GLY A 286 21.02 18.52 22.16
C GLY A 286 20.85 18.82 23.65
N LYS A 287 19.62 18.75 24.19
CA LYS A 287 19.34 18.86 25.60
C LYS A 287 19.88 17.64 26.37
N ALA A 288 19.49 16.43 25.92
CA ALA A 288 19.90 15.19 26.59
C ALA A 288 21.42 15.00 26.62
N VAL A 289 22.14 15.35 25.54
CA VAL A 289 23.61 15.30 25.51
C VAL A 289 24.22 16.26 26.56
N ARG A 290 23.77 17.52 26.63
CA ARG A 290 24.25 18.48 27.62
C ARG A 290 23.96 18.02 29.05
N ASP A 291 22.76 17.53 29.32
CA ASP A 291 22.37 17.05 30.64
C ASP A 291 23.20 15.82 31.03
N ASN A 292 23.49 14.92 30.08
CA ASN A 292 24.37 13.79 30.34
C ASN A 292 25.82 14.21 30.59
N GLU A 293 26.36 15.16 29.83
CA GLU A 293 27.75 15.65 30.02
C GLU A 293 27.95 16.43 31.33
N CYS A 294 26.92 17.16 31.77
CA CYS A 294 27.03 18.06 32.91
C CYS A 294 26.52 17.46 34.22
N VAL A 295 25.60 16.52 34.18
CA VAL A 295 24.86 16.03 35.35
C VAL A 295 25.04 14.52 35.56
N TYR A 296 24.70 13.72 34.55
CA TYR A 296 24.56 12.26 34.69
C TYR A 296 25.85 11.50 34.41
N MET A 297 26.63 11.89 33.40
CA MET A 297 27.86 11.20 32.94
C MET A 297 27.65 9.72 32.65
N ALA A 298 26.41 9.36 32.20
CA ALA A 298 26.06 7.99 31.85
C ALA A 298 26.81 7.52 30.58
N CYS A 299 27.21 6.26 30.57
CA CYS A 299 27.88 5.66 29.44
C CYS A 299 26.91 5.52 28.24
N LEU A 300 27.36 5.90 27.04
CA LEU A 300 26.60 5.73 25.82
C LEU A 300 26.92 4.35 25.21
N LEU A 301 25.91 3.48 25.15
CA LEU A 301 26.04 2.19 24.50
C LEU A 301 25.91 2.40 22.98
N TYR A 302 27.02 2.38 22.26
CA TYR A 302 27.03 2.31 20.81
C TYR A 302 26.80 0.85 20.39
N THR A 303 25.81 0.60 19.53
CA THR A 303 25.43 -0.75 19.10
C THR A 303 26.52 -1.49 18.29
N SER A 304 27.64 -0.85 17.96
CA SER A 304 28.81 -1.49 17.37
C SER A 304 29.63 -2.31 18.39
N ASP A 305 29.53 -2.02 19.66
CA ASP A 305 30.35 -2.66 20.69
C ASP A 305 29.71 -3.96 21.23
N ALA A 306 28.40 -4.16 20.97
CA ALA A 306 27.69 -5.37 21.38
C ALA A 306 28.01 -6.61 20.50
N ALA A 307 28.64 -6.42 19.34
CA ALA A 307 29.02 -7.52 18.45
C ALA A 307 30.38 -8.15 18.79
N ASP A 308 31.24 -7.45 19.55
CA ASP A 308 32.59 -7.90 19.85
C ASP A 308 32.70 -8.65 21.20
N GLU A 309 31.66 -8.64 22.04
CA GLU A 309 31.66 -9.36 23.33
C GLU A 309 31.21 -10.83 23.24
N GLU A 310 30.63 -11.30 22.13
CA GLU A 310 30.22 -12.70 21.96
C GLU A 310 31.33 -13.63 21.44
N ASP A 311 32.52 -13.11 21.06
CA ASP A 311 33.65 -13.89 20.52
C ASP A 311 34.87 -13.95 21.48
N SER A 312 34.68 -13.73 22.78
CA SER A 312 35.78 -13.81 23.77
C SER A 312 35.64 -14.96 24.72
#